data_4c593a70986d0af49bb58a0c76ac2f5b
#
_entry.id   4c593a70986d0af49bb58a0c76ac2f5b
#
_cell.length_a   1.000
_cell.length_b   1.000
_cell.length_c   1.000
_cell.angle_alpha   90.00
_cell.angle_beta   90.00
_cell.angle_gamma   90.00
#
_symmetry.space_group_name_H-M   'P 1'
#
loop_
_entity.id
_entity.type
_entity.pdbx_description
1 polymer ?
#
loop_
_entity_poly.entity_id
_entity_poly.type
_entity_poly.pdbx_seq_one_letter_code
_entity_poly.pdbx_strand_id
1 'polypeptide(L)'
;IDNINKTLESIYNQTMKPQKVFLNLPYKFKRFPKYQFTDEQILNLKKENIQITRCEDYGPATKLMGSISKIKNNFECVILIDDDHIYHKKTFEILIKNFEKEKTNYSYYLNKIFNIRNGQCSDGFLVYVNLLDDIEKFYSKYVKNCKNMFLDDDLWFAIYLYCEKKSNIKNIISEFKEITGEKLSYRQSINKDIDALHQKEHKSNFFINRRKIQKVEYIKYIIKSFIS
;
A
#
# COMPACT_ATOMS: atom_id res chain seq x y z
N ILE A 1 -6.49 -16.45 0.46
CA ILE A 1 -7.48 -16.21 -0.63
C ILE A 1 -8.91 -16.22 -0.08
N ASP A 2 -9.25 -17.03 0.90
CA ASP A 2 -10.63 -17.17 1.40
C ASP A 2 -11.19 -15.84 1.95
N ASN A 3 -10.35 -14.94 2.39
CA ASN A 3 -10.75 -13.65 2.92
C ASN A 3 -10.85 -12.52 1.87
N ILE A 4 -10.23 -12.68 0.69
CA ILE A 4 -10.23 -11.64 -0.33
C ILE A 4 -11.64 -11.30 -0.83
N ASN A 5 -12.56 -12.26 -0.81
CA ASN A 5 -13.94 -12.04 -1.23
C ASN A 5 -14.63 -11.00 -0.33
N LYS A 6 -14.38 -10.99 0.98
CA LYS A 6 -14.94 -9.99 1.90
C LYS A 6 -14.36 -8.59 1.64
N THR A 7 -13.08 -8.52 1.34
CA THR A 7 -12.43 -7.27 0.94
C THR A 7 -13.04 -6.75 -0.37
N LEU A 8 -13.15 -7.60 -1.39
CA LEU A 8 -13.75 -7.23 -2.67
C LEU A 8 -15.21 -6.79 -2.52
N GLU A 9 -15.99 -7.49 -1.69
CA GLU A 9 -17.36 -7.09 -1.38
C GLU A 9 -17.41 -5.69 -0.76
N SER A 10 -16.52 -5.38 0.18
CA SER A 10 -16.43 -4.04 0.78
C SER A 10 -16.05 -2.96 -0.23
N ILE A 11 -15.24 -3.30 -1.25
CA ILE A 11 -14.90 -2.40 -2.36
C ILE A 11 -16.12 -2.17 -3.26
N TYR A 12 -16.89 -3.22 -3.59
CA TYR A 12 -18.11 -3.08 -4.38
C TYR A 12 -19.22 -2.32 -3.66
N ASN A 13 -19.21 -2.31 -2.33
CA ASN A 13 -20.17 -1.59 -1.49
C ASN A 13 -19.76 -0.15 -1.18
N GLN A 14 -18.66 0.35 -1.76
CA GLN A 14 -18.28 1.76 -1.62
C GLN A 14 -19.33 2.69 -2.22
N THR A 15 -19.60 3.83 -1.58
CA THR A 15 -20.49 4.88 -2.11
C THR A 15 -19.92 5.51 -3.38
N MET A 16 -18.60 5.64 -3.45
CA MET A 16 -17.86 5.98 -4.67
C MET A 16 -17.09 4.75 -5.16
N LYS A 17 -17.57 4.18 -6.25
CA LYS A 17 -17.01 2.93 -6.78
C LYS A 17 -15.75 3.18 -7.60
N PRO A 18 -14.74 2.30 -7.51
CA PRO A 18 -13.57 2.40 -8.37
C PRO A 18 -13.92 2.08 -9.81
N GLN A 19 -13.29 2.77 -10.75
CA GLN A 19 -13.39 2.47 -12.19
C GLN A 19 -12.80 1.10 -12.52
N LYS A 20 -11.73 0.71 -11.83
CA LYS A 20 -11.00 -0.54 -12.01
C LYS A 20 -10.38 -1.00 -10.69
N VAL A 21 -10.41 -2.29 -10.45
CA VAL A 21 -9.69 -2.95 -9.35
C VAL A 21 -8.55 -3.77 -9.95
N PHE A 22 -7.32 -3.47 -9.56
CA PHE A 22 -6.15 -4.27 -9.95
C PHE A 22 -5.85 -5.28 -8.86
N LEU A 23 -5.86 -6.56 -9.22
CA LEU A 23 -5.44 -7.67 -8.37
C LEU A 23 -4.10 -8.21 -8.90
N ASN A 24 -3.03 -7.88 -8.22
CA ASN A 24 -1.68 -8.22 -8.63
C ASN A 24 -1.22 -9.51 -7.96
N LEU A 25 -1.00 -10.55 -8.76
CA LEU A 25 -0.66 -11.89 -8.31
C LEU A 25 0.77 -12.24 -8.76
N PRO A 26 1.73 -12.35 -7.84
CA PRO A 26 3.08 -12.77 -8.18
C PRO A 26 3.11 -14.15 -8.87
N TYR A 27 3.98 -14.31 -9.85
CA TYR A 27 4.27 -15.64 -10.42
C TYR A 27 4.80 -16.59 -9.35
N LYS A 28 5.66 -16.05 -8.46
CA LYS A 28 6.26 -16.78 -7.36
C LYS A 28 6.48 -15.83 -6.18
N PHE A 29 6.05 -16.24 -5.01
CA PHE A 29 6.27 -15.48 -3.78
C PHE A 29 7.68 -15.74 -3.24
N LYS A 30 8.49 -14.70 -3.05
CA LYS A 30 9.81 -14.81 -2.40
C LYS A 30 9.69 -15.22 -0.94
N ARG A 31 8.61 -14.78 -0.28
CA ARG A 31 8.33 -15.06 1.12
C ARG A 31 7.74 -16.46 1.32
N PHE A 32 6.97 -16.95 0.36
CA PHE A 32 6.31 -18.24 0.37
C PHE A 32 6.60 -19.04 -0.92
N PRO A 33 7.85 -19.52 -1.12
CA PRO A 33 8.30 -20.04 -2.41
C PRO A 33 7.57 -21.32 -2.86
N LYS A 34 6.90 -22.02 -1.93
CA LYS A 34 6.10 -23.22 -2.23
C LYS A 34 4.65 -22.89 -2.60
N TYR A 35 4.21 -21.65 -2.36
CA TYR A 35 2.84 -21.24 -2.66
C TYR A 35 2.74 -20.73 -4.09
N GLN A 36 1.73 -21.21 -4.81
CA GLN A 36 1.36 -20.75 -6.14
C GLN A 36 -0.16 -20.70 -6.23
N PHE A 37 -0.68 -19.73 -6.95
CA PHE A 37 -2.11 -19.69 -7.28
C PHE A 37 -2.43 -20.75 -8.31
N THR A 38 -3.48 -21.54 -8.08
CA THR A 38 -4.04 -22.45 -9.08
C THR A 38 -4.87 -21.67 -10.10
N ASP A 39 -5.04 -22.24 -11.30
CA ASP A 39 -5.88 -21.64 -12.34
C ASP A 39 -7.33 -21.48 -11.88
N GLU A 40 -7.84 -22.44 -11.12
CA GLU A 40 -9.17 -22.38 -10.51
C GLU A 40 -9.30 -21.20 -9.54
N GLN A 41 -8.32 -20.98 -8.66
CA GLN A 41 -8.30 -19.84 -7.75
C GLN A 41 -8.28 -18.51 -8.51
N ILE A 42 -7.51 -18.43 -9.60
CA ILE A 42 -7.45 -17.26 -10.45
C ILE A 42 -8.78 -17.03 -11.17
N LEU A 43 -9.41 -18.11 -11.66
CA LEU A 43 -10.69 -18.04 -12.35
C LEU A 43 -11.80 -17.52 -11.40
N ASN A 44 -11.83 -18.01 -10.17
CA ASN A 44 -12.81 -17.61 -9.16
C ASN A 44 -12.68 -16.14 -8.73
N LEU A 45 -11.52 -15.52 -8.96
CA LEU A 45 -11.29 -14.08 -8.70
C LEU A 45 -11.68 -13.19 -9.89
N LYS A 46 -11.95 -13.77 -11.07
CA LYS A 46 -12.39 -12.99 -12.24
C LYS A 46 -13.82 -12.52 -12.04
N LYS A 47 -13.97 -11.19 -11.89
CA LYS A 47 -15.27 -10.51 -11.84
C LYS A 47 -15.21 -9.28 -12.72
N GLU A 48 -16.37 -8.75 -13.06
CA GLU A 48 -16.47 -7.47 -13.76
C GLU A 48 -15.68 -6.39 -12.98
N ASN A 49 -14.95 -5.56 -13.70
CA ASN A 49 -14.06 -4.51 -13.16
C ASN A 49 -12.81 -4.99 -12.40
N ILE A 50 -12.57 -6.30 -12.22
CA ILE A 50 -11.30 -6.80 -11.69
C ILE A 50 -10.35 -7.11 -12.84
N GLN A 51 -9.19 -6.48 -12.81
CA GLN A 51 -8.07 -6.80 -13.68
C GLN A 51 -7.00 -7.57 -12.92
N ILE A 52 -6.92 -8.87 -13.20
CA ILE A 52 -5.85 -9.70 -12.65
C ILE A 52 -4.59 -9.47 -13.47
N THR A 53 -3.49 -9.17 -12.77
CA THR A 53 -2.16 -9.01 -13.38
C THR A 53 -1.19 -10.00 -12.74
N ARG A 54 -0.59 -10.86 -13.57
CA ARG A 54 0.53 -11.70 -13.16
C ARG A 54 1.81 -10.89 -13.26
N CYS A 55 2.63 -10.91 -12.20
CA CYS A 55 3.80 -10.03 -12.10
C CYS A 55 4.94 -10.66 -11.28
N GLU A 56 6.06 -9.96 -11.19
CA GLU A 56 7.10 -10.26 -10.20
C GLU A 56 6.60 -9.99 -8.78
N ASP A 57 7.26 -10.62 -7.80
CA ASP A 57 7.01 -10.34 -6.39
C ASP A 57 7.82 -9.11 -5.95
N TYR A 58 7.11 -8.05 -5.62
CA TYR A 58 7.62 -6.80 -5.06
C TYR A 58 7.39 -6.72 -3.54
N GLY A 59 7.13 -7.87 -2.88
CA GLY A 59 6.70 -7.90 -1.48
C GLY A 59 5.32 -7.26 -1.30
N PRO A 60 5.05 -6.60 -0.17
CA PRO A 60 3.79 -5.91 0.04
C PRO A 60 3.49 -4.83 -1.03
N ALA A 61 4.52 -4.23 -1.64
CA ALA A 61 4.37 -3.26 -2.72
C ALA A 61 3.86 -3.85 -4.05
N THR A 62 3.68 -5.18 -4.14
CA THR A 62 3.06 -5.83 -5.30
C THR A 62 1.69 -5.22 -5.62
N LYS A 63 0.95 -4.75 -4.60
CA LYS A 63 -0.34 -4.05 -4.77
C LYS A 63 -0.27 -2.83 -5.71
N LEU A 64 0.87 -2.14 -5.78
CA LEU A 64 1.11 -1.01 -6.69
C LEU A 64 1.97 -1.42 -7.89
N MET A 65 3.14 -1.99 -7.62
CA MET A 65 4.16 -2.24 -8.63
C MET A 65 3.73 -3.25 -9.70
N GLY A 66 2.86 -4.20 -9.35
CA GLY A 66 2.37 -5.22 -10.28
C GLY A 66 1.56 -4.67 -11.46
N SER A 67 0.96 -3.49 -11.32
CA SER A 67 0.18 -2.84 -12.37
C SER A 67 0.64 -1.41 -12.67
N ILE A 68 1.83 -1.03 -12.25
CA ILE A 68 2.31 0.36 -12.29
C ILE A 68 2.22 0.98 -13.69
N SER A 69 2.61 0.27 -14.73
CA SER A 69 2.56 0.76 -16.13
C SER A 69 1.12 1.05 -16.58
N LYS A 70 0.17 0.18 -16.20
CA LYS A 70 -1.24 0.37 -16.53
C LYS A 70 -1.84 1.54 -15.76
N ILE A 71 -1.44 1.71 -14.50
CA ILE A 71 -1.90 2.80 -13.63
C ILE A 71 -1.43 4.13 -14.19
N LYS A 72 -0.13 4.27 -14.48
CA LYS A 72 0.47 5.53 -14.97
C LYS A 72 -0.17 6.04 -16.28
N ASN A 73 -0.61 5.16 -17.15
CA ASN A 73 -1.12 5.52 -18.46
C ASN A 73 -2.62 5.81 -18.51
N ASN A 74 -3.39 5.43 -17.48
CA ASN A 74 -4.84 5.41 -17.58
C ASN A 74 -5.59 6.08 -16.42
N PHE A 75 -4.90 6.43 -15.33
CA PHE A 75 -5.57 6.93 -14.13
C PHE A 75 -4.86 8.16 -13.57
N GLU A 76 -5.63 9.04 -12.94
CA GLU A 76 -5.10 10.23 -12.27
C GLU A 76 -4.69 9.92 -10.82
N CYS A 77 -5.41 9.03 -10.16
CA CYS A 77 -5.09 8.57 -8.81
C CYS A 77 -5.33 7.06 -8.67
N VAL A 78 -4.69 6.48 -7.67
CA VAL A 78 -4.88 5.09 -7.25
C VAL A 78 -5.03 5.02 -5.75
N ILE A 79 -5.94 4.17 -5.26
CA ILE A 79 -6.07 3.87 -3.83
C ILE A 79 -5.44 2.51 -3.58
N LEU A 80 -4.40 2.51 -2.74
CA LEU A 80 -3.71 1.29 -2.31
C LEU A 80 -4.42 0.74 -1.09
N ILE A 81 -4.69 -0.56 -1.10
CA ILE A 81 -5.37 -1.30 -0.04
C ILE A 81 -4.75 -2.68 0.13
N ASP A 82 -4.98 -3.30 1.28
CA ASP A 82 -4.61 -4.70 1.52
C ASP A 82 -5.81 -5.63 1.28
N ASP A 83 -5.53 -6.91 1.05
CA ASP A 83 -6.50 -7.93 0.67
C ASP A 83 -7.18 -8.63 1.87
N ASP A 84 -6.85 -8.21 3.08
CA ASP A 84 -7.31 -8.76 4.35
C ASP A 84 -8.11 -7.77 5.23
N HIS A 85 -8.70 -6.74 4.60
CA HIS A 85 -9.45 -5.70 5.30
C HIS A 85 -10.84 -5.48 4.71
N ILE A 86 -11.80 -5.17 5.58
CA ILE A 86 -13.13 -4.68 5.20
C ILE A 86 -13.11 -3.17 5.36
N TYR A 87 -13.40 -2.45 4.29
CA TYR A 87 -13.38 -0.99 4.26
C TYR A 87 -14.78 -0.42 4.47
N HIS A 88 -14.88 0.65 5.27
CA HIS A 88 -16.13 1.37 5.45
C HIS A 88 -16.61 1.93 4.11
N LYS A 89 -17.93 1.92 3.87
CA LYS A 89 -18.56 2.31 2.58
C LYS A 89 -18.22 3.70 2.07
N LYS A 90 -17.81 4.63 2.93
CA LYS A 90 -17.41 6.00 2.57
C LYS A 90 -15.90 6.21 2.44
N THR A 91 -15.08 5.17 2.64
CA THR A 91 -13.62 5.29 2.63
C THR A 91 -13.11 5.90 1.32
N PHE A 92 -13.55 5.39 0.18
CA PHE A 92 -13.07 5.89 -1.11
C PHE A 92 -13.64 7.26 -1.45
N GLU A 93 -14.90 7.52 -1.12
CA GLU A 93 -15.54 8.82 -1.35
C GLU A 93 -14.78 9.94 -0.64
N ILE A 94 -14.38 9.73 0.62
CA ILE A 94 -13.66 10.75 1.39
C ILE A 94 -12.27 11.00 0.80
N LEU A 95 -11.55 9.94 0.43
CA LEU A 95 -10.25 10.04 -0.24
C LEU A 95 -10.35 10.84 -1.55
N ILE A 96 -11.29 10.48 -2.41
CA ILE A 96 -11.47 11.12 -3.72
C ILE A 96 -11.92 12.58 -3.58
N LYS A 97 -12.89 12.88 -2.72
CA LYS A 97 -13.31 14.28 -2.48
C LYS A 97 -12.18 15.18 -2.01
N ASN A 98 -11.25 14.67 -1.19
CA ASN A 98 -10.08 15.42 -0.80
C ASN A 98 -9.09 15.59 -1.96
N PHE A 99 -8.89 14.54 -2.75
CA PHE A 99 -8.05 14.59 -3.94
C PHE A 99 -8.58 15.56 -5.00
N GLU A 100 -9.90 15.66 -5.18
CA GLU A 100 -10.53 16.63 -6.11
C GLU A 100 -10.28 18.06 -5.66
N LYS A 101 -10.27 18.34 -4.36
CA LYS A 101 -9.95 19.67 -3.80
C LYS A 101 -8.49 20.04 -3.99
N GLU A 102 -7.59 19.07 -3.81
CA GLU A 102 -6.16 19.26 -3.94
C GLU A 102 -5.50 17.96 -4.41
N LYS A 103 -4.82 18.04 -5.57
CA LYS A 103 -4.16 16.92 -6.23
C LYS A 103 -2.86 16.55 -5.50
N THR A 104 -2.99 15.77 -4.41
CA THR A 104 -1.87 15.28 -3.61
C THR A 104 -2.18 13.89 -3.00
N ASN A 105 -1.31 13.38 -2.14
CA ASN A 105 -1.46 12.07 -1.53
C ASN A 105 -2.22 12.15 -0.20
N TYR A 106 -3.08 11.19 0.09
CA TYR A 106 -3.90 11.14 1.29
C TYR A 106 -3.86 9.77 1.97
N SER A 107 -3.80 9.76 3.31
CA SER A 107 -3.92 8.56 4.12
C SER A 107 -4.71 8.83 5.39
N TYR A 108 -5.45 7.82 5.86
CA TYR A 108 -6.15 7.90 7.14
C TYR A 108 -5.23 7.81 8.34
N TYR A 109 -4.10 7.12 8.19
CA TYR A 109 -3.11 6.99 9.24
C TYR A 109 -1.76 7.53 8.78
N LEU A 110 -1.12 8.33 9.64
CA LEU A 110 0.23 8.83 9.42
C LEU A 110 1.13 8.56 10.62
N ASN A 111 2.23 7.90 10.37
CA ASN A 111 3.40 7.93 11.24
C ASN A 111 4.39 8.98 10.75
N LYS A 112 5.21 9.49 11.66
CA LYS A 112 6.30 10.40 11.32
C LYS A 112 7.63 9.74 11.65
N ILE A 113 8.49 9.62 10.64
CA ILE A 113 9.86 9.11 10.76
C ILE A 113 10.78 10.22 10.30
N PHE A 114 11.51 10.86 11.22
CA PHE A 114 12.17 12.13 10.97
C PHE A 114 11.16 13.19 10.47
N ASN A 115 11.42 13.79 9.30
CA ASN A 115 10.49 14.74 8.64
C ASN A 115 9.60 14.08 7.59
N ILE A 116 9.70 12.75 7.42
CA ILE A 116 8.94 12.00 6.44
C ILE A 116 7.61 11.58 7.06
N ARG A 117 6.51 11.91 6.40
CA ARG A 117 5.18 11.43 6.74
C ARG A 117 4.96 10.09 6.06
N ASN A 118 4.76 9.04 6.86
CA ASN A 118 4.52 7.68 6.39
C ASN A 118 3.05 7.33 6.54
N GLY A 119 2.35 7.16 5.41
CA GLY A 119 0.98 6.65 5.37
C GLY A 119 0.97 5.13 5.42
N GLN A 120 -0.20 4.53 5.70
CA GLN A 120 -0.39 3.08 5.67
C GLN A 120 -1.30 2.67 4.51
N CYS A 121 -0.78 1.81 3.63
CA CYS A 121 -1.55 1.30 2.50
C CYS A 121 -2.74 0.43 2.96
N SER A 122 -2.60 -0.29 4.08
CA SER A 122 -3.69 -1.08 4.66
C SER A 122 -4.94 -0.27 5.02
N ASP A 123 -4.77 1.02 5.31
CA ASP A 123 -5.86 1.90 5.72
C ASP A 123 -6.62 2.53 4.54
N GLY A 124 -6.13 2.33 3.34
CA GLY A 124 -6.53 3.07 2.15
C GLY A 124 -5.63 4.29 1.99
N PHE A 125 -4.68 4.18 1.06
CA PHE A 125 -3.74 5.23 0.75
C PHE A 125 -3.94 5.70 -0.68
N LEU A 126 -4.47 6.92 -0.85
CA LEU A 126 -4.63 7.53 -2.17
C LEU A 126 -3.31 8.17 -2.61
N VAL A 127 -2.88 7.79 -3.80
CA VAL A 127 -1.67 8.28 -4.45
C VAL A 127 -2.02 9.05 -5.71
N TYR A 128 -1.43 10.24 -5.87
CA TYR A 128 -1.48 10.98 -7.12
C TYR A 128 -0.53 10.35 -8.14
N VAL A 129 -1.08 9.89 -9.26
CA VAL A 129 -0.34 9.05 -10.23
C VAL A 129 0.79 9.82 -10.91
N ASN A 130 0.66 11.12 -11.14
CA ASN A 130 1.73 11.95 -11.73
C ASN A 130 3.03 11.98 -10.88
N LEU A 131 2.96 11.54 -9.63
CA LEU A 131 4.15 11.42 -8.78
C LEU A 131 4.87 10.08 -8.94
N LEU A 132 4.37 9.16 -9.79
CA LEU A 132 4.89 7.78 -9.88
C LEU A 132 5.91 7.55 -11.03
N ASP A 133 6.30 8.59 -11.76
CA ASP A 133 7.12 8.43 -12.98
C ASP A 133 8.42 7.65 -12.78
N ASP A 134 9.15 7.93 -11.70
CA ASP A 134 10.45 7.32 -11.41
C ASP A 134 10.41 6.21 -10.36
N ILE A 135 9.23 5.75 -9.94
CA ILE A 135 9.09 4.79 -8.85
C ILE A 135 9.80 3.48 -9.12
N GLU A 136 9.80 3.00 -10.36
CA GLU A 136 10.46 1.77 -10.76
C GLU A 136 11.99 1.88 -10.68
N LYS A 137 12.54 3.03 -11.05
CA LYS A 137 13.98 3.34 -10.90
C LYS A 137 14.36 3.40 -9.43
N PHE A 138 13.56 4.11 -8.61
CA PHE A 138 13.77 4.20 -7.18
C PHE A 138 13.72 2.80 -6.53
N TYR A 139 12.71 2.00 -6.83
CA TYR A 139 12.59 0.64 -6.34
C TYR A 139 13.81 -0.20 -6.70
N SER A 140 14.23 -0.18 -7.96
CA SER A 140 15.39 -0.95 -8.44
C SER A 140 16.69 -0.56 -7.75
N LYS A 141 16.87 0.74 -7.50
CA LYS A 141 18.09 1.28 -6.89
C LYS A 141 18.16 1.04 -5.38
N TYR A 142 17.05 1.24 -4.66
CA TYR A 142 17.07 1.35 -3.20
C TYR A 142 16.31 0.24 -2.46
N VAL A 143 15.40 -0.47 -3.12
CA VAL A 143 14.49 -1.41 -2.42
C VAL A 143 14.77 -2.86 -2.79
N LYS A 144 14.91 -3.18 -4.08
CA LYS A 144 14.95 -4.54 -4.63
C LYS A 144 15.90 -5.49 -3.90
N ASN A 145 17.10 -5.00 -3.55
CA ASN A 145 18.16 -5.78 -2.91
C ASN A 145 18.28 -5.55 -1.40
N CYS A 146 17.38 -4.78 -0.81
CA CYS A 146 17.35 -4.51 0.63
C CYS A 146 16.17 -5.22 1.29
N LYS A 147 16.43 -6.37 1.94
CA LYS A 147 15.38 -7.21 2.57
C LYS A 147 14.44 -6.43 3.48
N ASN A 148 14.97 -5.50 4.26
CA ASN A 148 14.16 -4.72 5.22
C ASN A 148 13.24 -3.72 4.52
N MET A 149 13.71 -3.10 3.43
CA MET A 149 12.91 -2.18 2.64
C MET A 149 11.90 -2.92 1.76
N PHE A 150 12.28 -4.07 1.21
CA PHE A 150 11.41 -4.93 0.42
C PHE A 150 10.13 -5.34 1.17
N LEU A 151 10.21 -5.51 2.51
CA LEU A 151 9.09 -5.91 3.37
C LEU A 151 8.32 -4.73 3.99
N ASP A 152 8.70 -3.50 3.70
CA ASP A 152 8.12 -2.30 4.32
C ASP A 152 7.77 -1.28 3.24
N ASP A 153 6.72 -1.59 2.49
CA ASP A 153 6.28 -0.78 1.34
C ASP A 153 5.83 0.62 1.75
N ASP A 154 5.14 0.76 2.86
CA ASP A 154 4.71 2.05 3.39
C ASP A 154 5.91 2.99 3.57
N LEU A 155 7.00 2.47 4.18
CA LEU A 155 8.17 3.27 4.49
C LEU A 155 8.94 3.71 3.24
N TRP A 156 9.31 2.77 2.36
CA TRP A 156 10.11 3.15 1.20
C TRP A 156 9.32 4.02 0.23
N PHE A 157 8.01 3.81 0.14
CA PHE A 157 7.15 4.64 -0.68
C PHE A 157 7.05 6.07 -0.14
N ALA A 158 6.92 6.24 1.18
CA ALA A 158 6.98 7.55 1.81
C ALA A 158 8.33 8.26 1.57
N ILE A 159 9.46 7.52 1.63
CA ILE A 159 10.78 8.06 1.32
C ILE A 159 10.87 8.49 -0.15
N TYR A 160 10.34 7.68 -1.08
CA TYR A 160 10.25 8.03 -2.49
C TYR A 160 9.49 9.34 -2.70
N LEU A 161 8.29 9.46 -2.14
CA LEU A 161 7.49 10.67 -2.26
C LEU A 161 8.22 11.90 -1.69
N TYR A 162 8.85 11.75 -0.54
CA TYR A 162 9.54 12.85 0.14
C TYR A 162 10.83 13.25 -0.59
N CYS A 163 11.68 12.29 -0.93
CA CYS A 163 13.01 12.56 -1.48
C CYS A 163 12.97 12.89 -2.99
N GLU A 164 12.29 12.06 -3.78
CA GLU A 164 12.25 12.21 -5.24
C GLU A 164 11.23 13.26 -5.67
N LYS A 165 10.04 13.23 -5.10
CA LYS A 165 8.91 14.04 -5.58
C LYS A 165 8.66 15.29 -4.77
N LYS A 166 9.44 15.51 -3.67
CA LYS A 166 9.26 16.64 -2.73
C LYS A 166 7.80 16.80 -2.28
N SER A 167 7.09 15.68 -2.22
CA SER A 167 5.67 15.60 -1.90
C SER A 167 5.44 14.99 -0.51
N ASN A 168 4.43 15.49 0.16
CA ASN A 168 3.99 14.99 1.46
C ASN A 168 2.67 14.22 1.33
N ILE A 169 2.35 13.48 2.40
CA ILE A 169 1.08 12.79 2.55
C ILE A 169 0.22 13.60 3.54
N LYS A 170 -1.04 13.83 3.20
CA LYS A 170 -2.01 14.49 4.08
C LYS A 170 -2.83 13.47 4.86
N ASN A 171 -3.08 13.77 6.14
CA ASN A 171 -3.96 12.97 6.98
C ASN A 171 -5.41 13.46 6.85
N ILE A 172 -6.35 12.53 6.73
CA ILE A 172 -7.78 12.84 6.58
C ILE A 172 -8.66 12.11 7.61
N ILE A 173 -8.10 11.66 8.72
CA ILE A 173 -8.88 10.94 9.74
C ILE A 173 -9.93 11.84 10.43
N SER A 174 -9.69 13.14 10.52
CA SER A 174 -10.64 14.10 11.05
C SER A 174 -11.89 14.20 10.19
N GLU A 175 -11.72 14.30 8.88
CA GLU A 175 -12.84 14.34 7.92
C GLU A 175 -13.65 13.05 7.95
N PHE A 176 -12.99 11.91 8.12
CA PHE A 176 -13.71 10.64 8.26
C PHE A 176 -14.62 10.65 9.49
N LYS A 177 -14.11 11.07 10.63
CA LYS A 177 -14.88 11.17 11.89
C LYS A 177 -16.04 12.14 11.78
N GLU A 178 -15.83 13.28 11.14
CA GLU A 178 -16.86 14.30 10.91
C GLU A 178 -18.00 13.78 10.03
N ILE A 179 -17.66 13.08 8.93
CA ILE A 179 -18.64 12.59 7.95
C ILE A 179 -19.40 11.35 8.44
N THR A 180 -18.75 10.46 9.19
CA THR A 180 -19.32 9.17 9.57
C THR A 180 -19.83 9.12 11.00
N GLY A 181 -19.36 10.01 11.86
CA GLY A 181 -19.59 9.94 13.32
C GLY A 181 -18.80 8.82 14.02
N GLU A 182 -18.02 8.03 13.27
CA GLU A 182 -17.30 6.87 13.78
C GLU A 182 -15.88 7.23 14.18
N LYS A 183 -15.41 6.68 15.32
CA LYS A 183 -14.10 7.04 15.84
C LYS A 183 -12.92 6.39 15.11
N LEU A 184 -13.06 5.19 14.51
CA LEU A 184 -11.94 4.42 13.95
C LEU A 184 -12.29 3.33 12.93
N SER A 185 -13.50 3.25 12.41
CA SER A 185 -13.89 2.12 11.56
C SER A 185 -13.84 2.38 10.06
N TYR A 186 -12.83 3.15 9.58
CA TYR A 186 -12.57 3.23 8.15
C TYR A 186 -12.19 1.86 7.57
N ARG A 187 -11.69 0.94 8.40
CA ARG A 187 -11.39 -0.45 8.06
C ARG A 187 -11.54 -1.40 9.24
N GLN A 188 -11.73 -2.69 8.92
CA GLN A 188 -11.68 -3.79 9.87
C GLN A 188 -10.77 -4.89 9.33
N SER A 189 -9.76 -5.31 10.09
CA SER A 189 -8.91 -6.44 9.72
C SER A 189 -9.68 -7.75 9.83
N ILE A 190 -9.55 -8.60 8.82
CA ILE A 190 -10.18 -9.93 8.76
C ILE A 190 -9.24 -11.00 9.33
N ASN A 191 -7.93 -10.81 9.12
CA ASN A 191 -6.93 -11.81 9.47
C ASN A 191 -6.31 -11.56 10.83
N LYS A 192 -6.35 -12.62 11.65
CA LYS A 192 -5.50 -12.76 12.84
C LYS A 192 -4.34 -13.74 12.55
N ASP A 193 -3.90 -13.81 11.30
CA ASP A 193 -2.97 -14.84 10.86
C ASP A 193 -1.61 -14.74 11.52
N ILE A 194 -1.14 -15.88 12.03
CA ILE A 194 0.18 -16.09 12.63
C ILE A 194 1.32 -15.69 11.68
N ASP A 195 1.03 -15.66 10.38
CA ASP A 195 1.97 -15.30 9.31
C ASP A 195 2.00 -13.83 8.92
N ALA A 196 1.15 -12.99 9.51
CA ALA A 196 1.20 -11.56 9.31
C ALA A 196 2.57 -10.98 9.73
N LEU A 197 3.11 -10.07 8.90
CA LEU A 197 4.46 -9.50 9.11
C LEU A 197 4.64 -8.91 10.51
N HIS A 198 3.61 -8.23 11.02
CA HIS A 198 3.64 -7.60 12.33
C HIS A 198 3.60 -8.58 13.51
N GLN A 199 3.04 -9.79 13.34
CA GLN A 199 2.98 -10.78 14.43
C GLN A 199 4.29 -11.55 14.64
N LYS A 200 5.07 -11.75 13.56
CA LYS A 200 6.40 -12.40 13.66
C LYS A 200 7.46 -11.50 14.31
N GLU A 201 7.24 -10.18 14.31
CA GLU A 201 8.18 -9.21 14.90
C GLU A 201 8.09 -9.10 16.43
N HIS A 202 6.98 -9.53 17.03
CA HIS A 202 6.79 -9.43 18.50
C HIS A 202 7.52 -10.48 19.36
N LYS A 203 8.17 -11.46 18.73
CA LYS A 203 8.74 -12.61 19.49
C LYS A 203 10.18 -12.43 20.00
N SER A 204 10.91 -11.36 19.66
CA SER A 204 12.16 -11.04 20.36
C SER A 204 12.54 -9.55 20.25
N ASN A 205 12.64 -8.87 21.39
CA ASN A 205 13.07 -7.46 21.49
C ASN A 205 14.46 -7.19 20.87
N PHE A 206 15.36 -8.17 20.85
CA PHE A 206 16.70 -8.04 20.29
C PHE A 206 16.69 -7.90 18.75
N PHE A 207 15.90 -8.73 18.05
CA PHE A 207 15.77 -8.66 16.60
C PHE A 207 15.05 -7.40 16.13
N ILE A 208 14.06 -6.93 16.90
CA ILE A 208 13.31 -5.69 16.62
C ILE A 208 14.26 -4.48 16.65
N ASN A 209 15.11 -4.37 17.67
CA ASN A 209 16.04 -3.26 17.81
C ASN A 209 17.09 -3.23 16.70
N ARG A 210 17.65 -4.39 16.33
CA ARG A 210 18.63 -4.48 15.24
C ARG A 210 18.05 -4.13 13.89
N ARG A 211 16.82 -4.57 13.57
CA ARG A 211 16.11 -4.18 12.36
C ARG A 211 15.78 -2.69 12.32
N LYS A 212 15.35 -2.11 13.44
CA LYS A 212 15.11 -0.67 13.55
C LYS A 212 16.38 0.15 13.28
N ILE A 213 17.52 -0.25 13.85
CA ILE A 213 18.81 0.42 13.63
C ILE A 213 19.21 0.32 12.15
N GLN A 214 19.12 -0.86 11.54
CA GLN A 214 19.44 -1.05 10.12
C GLN A 214 18.53 -0.25 9.20
N LYS A 215 17.24 -0.15 9.51
CA LYS A 215 16.29 0.70 8.76
C LYS A 215 16.70 2.18 8.87
N VAL A 216 17.01 2.65 10.06
CA VAL A 216 17.42 4.05 10.29
C VAL A 216 18.68 4.39 9.50
N GLU A 217 19.71 3.55 9.53
CA GLU A 217 20.94 3.77 8.78
C GLU A 217 20.70 3.76 7.26
N TYR A 218 19.85 2.88 6.77
CA TYR A 218 19.50 2.82 5.36
C TYR A 218 18.67 4.04 4.92
N ILE A 219 17.75 4.50 5.75
CA ILE A 219 17.00 5.74 5.50
C ILE A 219 17.94 6.93 5.41
N LYS A 220 18.89 7.05 6.36
CA LYS A 220 19.92 8.10 6.33
C LYS A 220 20.77 8.04 5.06
N TYR A 221 21.14 6.83 4.61
CA TYR A 221 21.88 6.63 3.37
C TYR A 221 21.10 7.14 2.15
N ILE A 222 19.81 6.76 2.04
CA ILE A 222 18.96 7.24 0.95
C ILE A 222 18.84 8.76 1.00
N ILE A 223 18.50 9.35 2.16
CA ILE A 223 18.32 10.80 2.30
C ILE A 223 19.61 11.54 1.92
N LYS A 224 20.77 11.07 2.36
CA LYS A 224 22.05 11.69 1.98
C LYS A 224 22.28 11.67 0.48
N SER A 225 21.90 10.59 -0.23
CA SER A 225 22.06 10.50 -1.68
C SER A 225 21.19 11.47 -2.49
N PHE A 226 20.27 12.20 -1.83
CA PHE A 226 19.46 13.25 -2.44
C PHE A 226 19.86 14.66 -2.03
N ILE A 227 20.75 14.79 -1.04
CA ILE A 227 21.25 16.09 -0.56
C ILE A 227 22.61 16.40 -1.18
N SER A 228 23.37 15.35 -1.58
CA SER A 228 24.63 15.46 -2.31
C SER A 228 24.40 15.70 -3.81
#